data_2de6c750b1177f8494c545b72d774ed3
#
_entry.id   2de6c750b1177f8494c545b72d774ed3
#
_cell.length_a   1.000
_cell.length_b   1.000
_cell.length_c   1.000
_cell.angle_alpha   90.00
_cell.angle_beta   90.00
_cell.angle_gamma   90.00
#
_symmetry.space_group_name_H-M   'P 1'
#
loop_
_entity.id
_entity.type
_entity.pdbx_description
1 polymer ?
#
loop_
_entity_poly.entity_id
_entity_poly.type
_entity_poly.pdbx_seq_one_letter_code
_entity_poly.pdbx_strand_id
1 'polypeptide(L)'
;MAAKVSKIESVTESAEVFGGIDRSNGTPLGYWQELKGLDFTAYPALRTCKPFSYTELPDGITGYMFKNGGIVYTKADGIYIDGKKTAVELSTGEKRLVGMGAYILILPDEALINTADDPISVTYPTRHELNGSLYEYNQNQTRPTVAIFKRLYIDVAKDSAELSYYSEGNQIKIAYSYGGKTKYLTARIKSISEESYTSSGCVSINLDTSVYNDTLYFYTEGRRMENFRVVCIKNATVSRQIPQMDFIVEHNNRLWGCSSADHEIYCSKLGSAVEWGSYDGISTDAWAATVGSDGDFTGACVYANSVLFFKENCVHIVYGTKASNFTVSTIKLRGVQSGSGGSLCISDGLLYYKAPEGVFCFNGSAAHRIDSKLGGDITDTAVMTADGRYIVMAAADGTVYFYDKRYAAWYERRLSGVCSAHEINGRLYAVAKGNSGKLTVIRLVGTDSDAKKQAENSFEAVSGDIGRGKVFNIYKKLRAAVRYSRKNNEVPVLSLYVSGDGGEWKKAAEYNSAESKSEEITAAPIIPLRCKTVRIKISGKTSGDAYAVLYGVYLDSEKGSEISG
;
A
#
# COMPACT_ATOMS: atom_id res chain seq x y z
N MET A 1 -17.02 12.01 74.45
CA MET A 1 -17.52 11.89 73.06
C MET A 1 -16.61 10.89 72.32
N ALA A 2 -17.10 9.70 72.02
CA ALA A 2 -16.33 8.74 71.24
C ALA A 2 -16.31 9.23 69.77
N ALA A 3 -15.13 9.50 69.25
CA ALA A 3 -14.98 9.86 67.87
C ALA A 3 -15.50 8.69 66.99
N LYS A 4 -16.55 8.95 66.23
CA LYS A 4 -17.09 8.02 65.25
C LYS A 4 -16.02 7.84 64.18
N VAL A 5 -15.23 6.75 64.27
CA VAL A 5 -14.31 6.39 63.19
C VAL A 5 -15.16 6.15 61.95
N SER A 6 -15.12 7.05 60.98
CA SER A 6 -15.79 6.88 59.69
C SER A 6 -15.25 5.61 59.05
N LYS A 7 -16.13 4.69 58.73
CA LYS A 7 -15.78 3.45 58.06
C LYS A 7 -15.12 3.81 56.71
N ILE A 8 -13.87 3.46 56.56
CA ILE A 8 -13.14 3.68 55.28
C ILE A 8 -13.87 2.86 54.21
N GLU A 9 -14.25 3.53 53.14
CA GLU A 9 -14.96 2.91 52.03
C GLU A 9 -13.95 2.09 51.16
N SER A 10 -14.13 0.79 51.16
CA SER A 10 -13.35 -0.10 50.27
C SER A 10 -14.08 -0.21 48.94
N VAL A 11 -13.34 -0.03 47.84
CA VAL A 11 -13.84 -0.11 46.48
C VAL A 11 -13.01 -1.17 45.71
N THR A 12 -13.69 -2.05 45.00
CA THR A 12 -13.06 -2.96 44.01
C THR A 12 -13.46 -2.50 42.63
N GLU A 13 -12.50 -2.07 41.83
CA GLU A 13 -12.67 -1.91 40.39
C GLU A 13 -12.39 -3.24 39.70
N SER A 14 -13.23 -3.66 38.76
CA SER A 14 -13.10 -4.94 38.08
C SER A 14 -13.34 -4.82 36.59
N ALA A 15 -12.65 -5.64 35.81
CA ALA A 15 -12.90 -5.87 34.41
C ALA A 15 -12.90 -7.37 34.10
N GLU A 16 -14.00 -7.86 33.56
CA GLU A 16 -14.21 -9.23 33.07
C GLU A 16 -14.61 -9.24 31.59
N VAL A 17 -14.91 -8.06 31.06
CA VAL A 17 -15.14 -7.79 29.65
C VAL A 17 -14.08 -6.79 29.22
N PHE A 18 -13.27 -7.20 28.24
CA PHE A 18 -12.14 -6.39 27.81
C PHE A 18 -12.45 -5.67 26.49
N GLY A 19 -12.10 -4.39 26.45
CA GLY A 19 -12.03 -3.58 25.25
C GLY A 19 -10.62 -3.59 24.65
N GLY A 20 -10.47 -2.88 23.53
CA GLY A 20 -9.20 -2.71 22.86
C GLY A 20 -8.37 -1.56 23.42
N ILE A 21 -7.43 -1.12 22.60
CA ILE A 21 -6.67 0.10 22.85
C ILE A 21 -7.64 1.28 22.85
N ASP A 22 -7.56 2.06 23.91
CA ASP A 22 -8.22 3.35 24.04
C ASP A 22 -7.31 4.29 24.83
N ARG A 23 -6.62 5.18 24.11
CA ARG A 23 -5.66 6.14 24.65
C ARG A 23 -6.30 7.46 25.07
N SER A 24 -7.63 7.51 25.12
CA SER A 24 -8.32 8.68 25.65
C SER A 24 -8.14 8.80 27.17
N ASN A 25 -8.28 10.02 27.69
CA ASN A 25 -8.14 10.26 29.13
C ASN A 25 -9.31 9.68 29.91
N GLY A 26 -9.01 9.01 31.02
CA GLY A 26 -10.02 8.50 31.96
C GLY A 26 -10.73 7.24 31.49
N THR A 27 -10.11 6.45 30.65
CA THR A 27 -10.62 5.14 30.24
C THR A 27 -10.74 4.19 31.44
N PRO A 28 -11.85 3.44 31.56
CA PRO A 28 -12.05 2.52 32.67
C PRO A 28 -11.11 1.30 32.56
N LEU A 29 -10.95 0.61 33.67
CA LEU A 29 -10.26 -0.68 33.71
C LEU A 29 -10.89 -1.64 32.70
N GLY A 30 -10.06 -2.37 31.95
CA GLY A 30 -10.50 -3.26 30.85
C GLY A 30 -10.30 -2.68 29.46
N TYR A 31 -10.05 -1.36 29.34
CA TYR A 31 -9.47 -0.73 28.17
C TYR A 31 -7.99 -0.43 28.40
N TRP A 32 -7.21 -0.36 27.33
CA TRP A 32 -5.77 -0.40 27.43
C TRP A 32 -5.12 0.78 26.68
N GLN A 33 -4.08 1.36 27.29
CA GLN A 33 -3.19 2.29 26.58
C GLN A 33 -2.29 1.54 25.59
N GLU A 34 -1.90 0.31 25.98
CA GLU A 34 -1.13 -0.59 25.14
C GLU A 34 -1.70 -2.01 25.29
N LEU A 35 -1.97 -2.65 24.16
CA LEU A 35 -2.45 -4.03 24.09
C LEU A 35 -1.67 -4.77 23.02
N LYS A 36 -0.55 -5.38 23.41
CA LYS A 36 0.41 -6.05 22.53
C LYS A 36 0.30 -7.56 22.65
N GLY A 37 0.22 -8.25 21.52
CA GLY A 37 0.24 -9.71 21.47
C GLY A 37 -0.96 -10.41 22.14
N LEU A 38 -2.04 -9.68 22.38
CA LEU A 38 -3.33 -10.17 22.89
C LEU A 38 -4.42 -9.83 21.88
N ASP A 39 -5.37 -10.74 21.67
CA ASP A 39 -6.48 -10.58 20.74
C ASP A 39 -7.83 -10.96 21.38
N PHE A 40 -8.91 -10.77 20.62
CA PHE A 40 -10.30 -11.00 21.02
C PHE A 40 -10.84 -12.38 20.60
N THR A 41 -9.97 -13.35 20.33
CA THR A 41 -10.42 -14.70 19.93
C THR A 41 -11.11 -15.46 21.05
N ALA A 42 -10.92 -15.04 22.29
CA ALA A 42 -11.59 -15.59 23.49
C ALA A 42 -12.58 -14.60 24.14
N TYR A 43 -13.08 -13.60 23.38
CA TYR A 43 -14.00 -12.61 23.92
C TYR A 43 -15.13 -13.23 24.79
N PRO A 44 -15.46 -12.65 25.95
CA PRO A 44 -15.08 -11.34 26.50
C PRO A 44 -13.66 -11.25 27.08
N ALA A 45 -12.96 -12.35 27.22
CA ALA A 45 -11.58 -12.44 27.65
C ALA A 45 -10.59 -12.07 26.54
N LEU A 46 -9.35 -11.76 26.92
CA LEU A 46 -8.23 -11.57 25.99
C LEU A 46 -7.39 -12.85 25.91
N ARG A 47 -7.00 -13.25 24.71
CA ARG A 47 -6.11 -14.38 24.48
C ARG A 47 -4.81 -13.92 23.84
N THR A 48 -3.71 -14.58 24.21
CA THR A 48 -2.45 -14.37 23.49
C THR A 48 -2.61 -14.73 22.02
N CYS A 49 -2.13 -13.83 21.14
CA CYS A 49 -2.15 -14.05 19.70
C CYS A 49 -1.40 -15.34 19.35
N LYS A 50 -1.81 -16.01 18.29
CA LYS A 50 -1.01 -17.10 17.72
C LYS A 50 0.32 -16.55 17.20
N PRO A 51 1.42 -17.32 17.28
CA PRO A 51 2.68 -16.94 16.64
C PRO A 51 2.49 -16.67 15.16
N PHE A 52 3.23 -15.71 14.60
CA PHE A 52 3.28 -15.55 13.16
C PHE A 52 3.89 -16.81 12.52
N SER A 53 3.26 -17.29 11.47
CA SER A 53 3.85 -18.30 10.58
C SER A 53 4.44 -17.62 9.35
N TYR A 54 5.57 -18.11 8.87
CA TYR A 54 6.29 -17.47 7.79
C TYR A 54 6.96 -18.46 6.83
N THR A 55 7.06 -18.04 5.58
CA THR A 55 7.78 -18.75 4.52
C THR A 55 8.82 -17.82 3.92
N GLU A 56 10.07 -18.21 3.97
CA GLU A 56 11.16 -17.46 3.35
C GLU A 56 11.14 -17.66 1.85
N LEU A 57 11.26 -16.57 1.12
CA LEU A 57 11.38 -16.61 -0.34
C LEU A 57 12.85 -16.79 -0.77
N PRO A 58 13.10 -17.25 -2.00
CA PRO A 58 14.45 -17.34 -2.54
C PRO A 58 15.16 -15.99 -2.55
N ASP A 59 16.49 -16.02 -2.48
CA ASP A 59 17.30 -14.80 -2.58
C ASP A 59 17.31 -14.22 -4.00
N GLY A 60 17.57 -12.90 -4.12
CA GLY A 60 17.73 -12.21 -5.39
C GLY A 60 16.44 -11.88 -6.12
N ILE A 61 15.32 -11.82 -5.41
CA ILE A 61 14.04 -11.37 -5.98
C ILE A 61 14.12 -9.88 -6.26
N THR A 62 13.79 -9.49 -7.49
CA THR A 62 13.77 -8.10 -7.96
C THR A 62 12.36 -7.50 -8.01
N GLY A 63 11.34 -8.32 -8.10
CA GLY A 63 9.92 -7.92 -8.05
C GLY A 63 9.03 -9.12 -7.77
N TYR A 64 7.84 -8.89 -7.26
CA TYR A 64 6.85 -9.94 -6.98
C TYR A 64 5.43 -9.43 -7.09
N MET A 65 4.50 -10.36 -7.26
CA MET A 65 3.07 -10.16 -7.16
C MET A 65 2.37 -11.44 -6.70
N PHE A 66 1.18 -11.30 -6.15
CA PHE A 66 0.31 -12.45 -5.91
C PHE A 66 -0.68 -12.60 -7.06
N LYS A 67 -0.81 -13.81 -7.59
CA LYS A 67 -1.73 -14.14 -8.66
C LYS A 67 -2.29 -15.55 -8.43
N ASN A 68 -3.60 -15.71 -8.54
CA ASN A 68 -4.30 -17.00 -8.37
C ASN A 68 -3.94 -17.76 -7.07
N GLY A 69 -3.70 -17.02 -5.97
CA GLY A 69 -3.34 -17.62 -4.69
C GLY A 69 -1.86 -18.02 -4.53
N GLY A 70 -1.07 -17.95 -5.60
CA GLY A 70 0.37 -18.18 -5.61
C GLY A 70 1.17 -16.89 -5.64
N ILE A 71 2.48 -16.98 -5.42
CA ILE A 71 3.41 -15.88 -5.59
C ILE A 71 4.16 -16.02 -6.93
N VAL A 72 4.13 -14.94 -7.70
CA VAL A 72 4.93 -14.78 -8.92
C VAL A 72 6.05 -13.81 -8.58
N TYR A 73 7.28 -14.14 -8.96
CA TYR A 73 8.41 -13.25 -8.70
C TYR A 73 9.44 -13.27 -9.84
N THR A 74 10.22 -12.21 -9.93
CA THR A 74 11.33 -12.07 -10.87
C THR A 74 12.68 -12.14 -10.17
N LYS A 75 13.65 -12.67 -10.87
CA LYS A 75 15.07 -12.59 -10.56
C LYS A 75 15.82 -12.10 -11.80
N ALA A 76 17.12 -11.88 -11.68
CA ALA A 76 17.96 -11.44 -12.80
C ALA A 76 17.89 -12.37 -14.05
N ASP A 77 17.54 -13.63 -13.85
CA ASP A 77 17.55 -14.68 -14.87
C ASP A 77 16.15 -15.06 -15.40
N GLY A 78 15.09 -14.35 -14.98
CA GLY A 78 13.75 -14.58 -15.49
C GLY A 78 12.62 -14.41 -14.47
N ILE A 79 11.43 -14.85 -14.87
CA ILE A 79 10.22 -14.88 -14.04
C ILE A 79 9.94 -16.31 -13.53
N TYR A 80 9.44 -16.39 -12.33
CA TYR A 80 9.08 -17.64 -11.65
C TYR A 80 7.59 -17.65 -11.33
N ILE A 81 6.87 -18.60 -11.89
CA ILE A 81 5.42 -18.81 -11.72
C ILE A 81 5.21 -20.21 -11.21
N ASP A 82 4.58 -20.38 -10.05
CA ASP A 82 4.38 -21.69 -9.40
C ASP A 82 5.68 -22.52 -9.29
N GLY A 83 6.79 -21.84 -9.02
CA GLY A 83 8.12 -22.41 -8.91
C GLY A 83 8.79 -22.80 -10.25
N LYS A 84 8.10 -22.65 -11.38
CA LYS A 84 8.66 -22.89 -12.72
C LYS A 84 9.27 -21.61 -13.27
N LYS A 85 10.48 -21.72 -13.80
CA LYS A 85 11.22 -20.62 -14.41
C LYS A 85 10.88 -20.47 -15.88
N THR A 86 10.61 -19.23 -16.29
CA THR A 86 10.61 -18.81 -17.69
C THR A 86 11.70 -17.74 -17.87
N ALA A 87 12.58 -17.94 -18.88
CA ALA A 87 13.63 -16.98 -19.19
C ALA A 87 13.02 -15.66 -19.69
N VAL A 88 13.44 -14.54 -19.13
CA VAL A 88 13.04 -13.18 -19.52
C VAL A 88 14.29 -12.30 -19.44
N GLU A 89 14.52 -11.50 -20.44
CA GLU A 89 15.60 -10.50 -20.43
C GLU A 89 15.17 -9.31 -19.55
N LEU A 90 15.80 -9.16 -18.40
CA LEU A 90 15.50 -8.12 -17.44
C LEU A 90 16.74 -7.24 -17.21
N SER A 91 16.51 -5.93 -17.16
CA SER A 91 17.53 -4.97 -16.72
C SER A 91 17.81 -5.14 -15.21
N THR A 92 18.87 -4.52 -14.72
CA THR A 92 19.18 -4.51 -13.28
C THR A 92 18.19 -3.61 -12.51
N GLY A 93 17.93 -3.92 -11.24
CA GLY A 93 17.09 -3.12 -10.36
C GLY A 93 15.71 -3.73 -10.05
N GLU A 94 14.94 -2.99 -9.28
CA GLU A 94 13.60 -3.43 -8.86
C GLU A 94 12.63 -3.50 -10.04
N LYS A 95 11.73 -4.48 -9.97
CA LYS A 95 10.71 -4.73 -10.99
C LYS A 95 9.32 -4.56 -10.42
N ARG A 96 8.45 -3.96 -11.23
CA ARG A 96 7.03 -3.86 -10.94
C ARG A 96 6.28 -4.82 -11.87
N LEU A 97 5.55 -5.75 -11.29
CA LEU A 97 4.74 -6.72 -12.01
C LEU A 97 3.29 -6.24 -11.97
N VAL A 98 2.65 -6.17 -13.14
CA VAL A 98 1.25 -5.76 -13.28
C VAL A 98 0.49 -6.85 -14.02
N GLY A 99 -0.53 -7.43 -13.38
CA GLY A 99 -1.38 -8.46 -13.98
C GLY A 99 -2.55 -7.87 -14.76
N MET A 100 -2.89 -8.47 -15.91
CA MET A 100 -4.11 -8.21 -16.65
C MET A 100 -4.61 -9.53 -17.27
N GLY A 101 -5.63 -10.13 -16.69
CA GLY A 101 -6.09 -11.45 -17.10
C GLY A 101 -4.94 -12.49 -17.08
N ALA A 102 -4.66 -13.12 -18.21
CA ALA A 102 -3.52 -14.05 -18.36
C ALA A 102 -2.17 -13.35 -18.50
N TYR A 103 -2.15 -12.07 -18.77
CA TYR A 103 -0.92 -11.32 -18.99
C TYR A 103 -0.29 -10.82 -17.70
N ILE A 104 1.05 -10.75 -17.68
CA ILE A 104 1.86 -10.06 -16.68
C ILE A 104 2.81 -9.12 -17.42
N LEU A 105 2.69 -7.83 -17.15
CA LEU A 105 3.60 -6.80 -17.64
C LEU A 105 4.68 -6.55 -16.59
N ILE A 106 5.95 -6.60 -17.00
CA ILE A 106 7.11 -6.35 -16.14
C ILE A 106 7.70 -4.98 -16.52
N LEU A 107 7.69 -4.05 -15.57
CA LEU A 107 8.25 -2.71 -15.73
C LEU A 107 9.57 -2.57 -14.93
N PRO A 108 10.54 -1.77 -15.42
CA PRO A 108 10.53 -0.92 -16.60
C PRO A 108 10.90 -1.65 -17.92
N ASP A 109 11.11 -2.97 -17.90
CA ASP A 109 11.58 -3.72 -19.06
C ASP A 109 10.54 -3.88 -20.17
N GLU A 110 9.27 -3.56 -19.88
CA GLU A 110 8.13 -3.67 -20.79
C GLU A 110 7.96 -5.08 -21.39
N ALA A 111 8.44 -6.08 -20.64
CA ALA A 111 8.27 -7.47 -21.01
C ALA A 111 6.84 -7.94 -20.70
N LEU A 112 6.17 -8.49 -21.69
CA LEU A 112 4.81 -9.01 -21.58
C LEU A 112 4.85 -10.54 -21.59
N ILE A 113 4.36 -11.13 -20.52
CA ILE A 113 4.30 -12.57 -20.28
C ILE A 113 2.86 -13.03 -20.48
N ASN A 114 2.62 -14.03 -21.33
CA ASN A 114 1.31 -14.68 -21.41
C ASN A 114 1.34 -16.02 -20.67
N THR A 115 0.66 -16.11 -19.54
CA THR A 115 0.63 -17.31 -18.70
C THR A 115 -0.38 -18.37 -19.17
N ALA A 116 -1.17 -18.07 -20.20
CA ALA A 116 -2.10 -19.03 -20.81
C ALA A 116 -1.44 -19.90 -21.87
N ASP A 117 -0.29 -19.49 -22.37
CA ASP A 117 0.46 -20.25 -23.38
C ASP A 117 1.25 -21.42 -22.74
N ASP A 118 1.39 -22.51 -23.44
CA ASP A 118 2.24 -23.63 -23.04
C ASP A 118 3.20 -24.04 -24.20
N PRO A 119 4.49 -23.75 -24.11
CA PRO A 119 5.17 -23.06 -22.99
C PRO A 119 4.79 -21.59 -22.87
N ILE A 120 4.93 -21.04 -21.66
CA ILE A 120 4.68 -19.62 -21.37
C ILE A 120 5.45 -18.74 -22.36
N SER A 121 4.76 -17.83 -23.05
CA SER A 121 5.37 -16.93 -24.02
C SER A 121 5.83 -15.61 -23.38
N VAL A 122 6.90 -15.07 -23.93
CA VAL A 122 7.50 -13.78 -23.55
C VAL A 122 7.64 -12.94 -24.79
N THR A 123 7.08 -11.74 -24.75
CA THR A 123 7.18 -10.77 -25.85
C THR A 123 7.61 -9.39 -25.32
N TYR A 124 8.16 -8.58 -26.21
CA TYR A 124 8.59 -7.20 -25.90
C TYR A 124 7.97 -6.23 -26.90
N PRO A 125 6.65 -5.98 -26.81
CA PRO A 125 5.89 -5.27 -27.86
C PRO A 125 6.35 -3.85 -28.13
N THR A 126 7.06 -3.23 -27.19
CA THR A 126 7.54 -1.85 -27.25
C THR A 126 8.99 -1.72 -27.73
N ARG A 127 9.73 -2.84 -27.84
CA ARG A 127 11.13 -2.84 -28.29
C ARG A 127 11.29 -2.82 -29.82
N HIS A 128 10.20 -2.78 -30.58
CA HIS A 128 10.24 -2.66 -32.04
C HIS A 128 10.60 -1.23 -32.43
N GLU A 129 11.81 -1.02 -32.94
CA GLU A 129 12.31 0.30 -33.29
C GLU A 129 12.30 0.48 -34.82
N LEU A 130 11.81 1.64 -35.26
CA LEU A 130 11.93 2.08 -36.65
C LEU A 130 13.03 3.12 -36.76
N ASN A 131 13.93 2.92 -37.70
CA ASN A 131 14.92 3.92 -38.05
C ASN A 131 14.44 4.74 -39.25
N GLY A 132 14.57 6.04 -39.15
CA GLY A 132 14.08 6.93 -40.17
C GLY A 132 14.73 8.31 -40.16
N SER A 133 14.19 9.19 -40.96
CA SER A 133 14.60 10.59 -41.02
C SER A 133 13.44 11.48 -40.58
N LEU A 134 13.68 12.29 -39.55
CA LEU A 134 12.70 13.23 -39.01
C LEU A 134 12.72 14.51 -39.81
N TYR A 135 11.55 14.93 -40.28
CA TYR A 135 11.37 16.14 -41.08
C TYR A 135 10.43 17.13 -40.39
N GLU A 136 10.85 18.39 -40.38
CA GLU A 136 9.97 19.52 -40.05
C GLU A 136 9.71 20.32 -41.33
N TYR A 137 8.46 20.45 -41.70
CA TYR A 137 8.03 21.26 -42.83
C TYR A 137 7.31 22.51 -42.33
N ASN A 138 7.89 23.68 -42.63
CA ASN A 138 7.30 24.98 -42.33
C ASN A 138 6.88 25.69 -43.65
N GLN A 139 5.62 25.88 -43.84
CA GLN A 139 5.12 26.73 -44.93
C GLN A 139 5.10 28.19 -44.43
N ASN A 140 6.02 28.99 -44.91
CA ASN A 140 6.04 30.42 -44.61
C ASN A 140 5.10 31.12 -45.61
N GLN A 141 3.99 31.63 -45.11
CA GLN A 141 3.21 32.59 -45.88
C GLN A 141 3.76 34.01 -45.64
N THR A 142 3.79 34.80 -46.70
CA THR A 142 4.41 36.15 -46.80
C THR A 142 3.80 37.24 -45.90
N ARG A 143 3.07 36.88 -44.83
CA ARG A 143 2.52 37.83 -43.85
C ARG A 143 2.77 37.35 -42.41
N PRO A 144 3.33 38.23 -41.55
CA PRO A 144 3.73 37.84 -40.18
C PRO A 144 2.57 37.59 -39.19
N THR A 145 1.33 37.52 -39.64
CA THR A 145 0.12 37.42 -38.79
C THR A 145 -0.78 36.20 -39.08
N VAL A 146 -0.36 35.26 -39.92
CA VAL A 146 -1.19 34.10 -40.28
C VAL A 146 -0.54 32.81 -39.82
N ALA A 147 -1.35 31.92 -39.26
CA ALA A 147 -0.97 30.63 -38.67
C ALA A 147 0.04 29.86 -39.53
N ILE A 148 1.17 29.51 -38.92
CA ILE A 148 2.19 28.68 -39.52
C ILE A 148 1.70 27.26 -39.52
N PHE A 149 1.48 26.64 -40.67
CA PHE A 149 1.21 25.22 -40.80
C PHE A 149 2.53 24.48 -40.63
N LYS A 150 2.72 23.88 -39.47
CA LYS A 150 3.84 22.96 -39.19
C LYS A 150 3.40 21.54 -39.49
N ARG A 151 4.17 20.82 -40.28
CA ARG A 151 4.07 19.36 -40.38
C ARG A 151 5.35 18.76 -39.80
N LEU A 152 5.20 17.87 -38.87
CA LEU A 152 6.26 17.03 -38.37
C LEU A 152 5.98 15.61 -38.83
N TYR A 153 6.93 14.96 -39.47
CA TYR A 153 6.79 13.59 -39.92
C TYR A 153 8.15 12.90 -39.94
N ILE A 154 8.12 11.58 -39.89
CA ILE A 154 9.31 10.75 -40.00
C ILE A 154 9.15 9.80 -41.19
N ASP A 155 10.12 9.79 -42.08
CA ASP A 155 10.20 8.85 -43.17
C ASP A 155 10.92 7.58 -42.71
N VAL A 156 10.28 6.45 -42.89
CA VAL A 156 10.80 5.11 -42.57
C VAL A 156 10.72 4.22 -43.80
N ALA A 157 11.56 3.22 -43.87
CA ALA A 157 11.56 2.29 -44.99
C ALA A 157 10.22 1.55 -45.12
N LYS A 158 9.61 1.53 -46.29
CA LYS A 158 8.31 0.92 -46.58
C LYS A 158 8.28 -0.59 -46.36
N ASP A 159 9.42 -1.23 -46.57
CA ASP A 159 9.65 -2.68 -46.44
C ASP A 159 10.13 -3.10 -45.03
N SER A 160 10.17 -2.14 -44.08
CA SER A 160 10.55 -2.48 -42.72
C SER A 160 9.50 -3.39 -42.07
N ALA A 161 9.92 -4.57 -41.63
CA ALA A 161 9.05 -5.50 -40.90
C ALA A 161 8.47 -4.87 -39.61
N GLU A 162 9.22 -3.95 -39.01
CA GLU A 162 8.85 -3.25 -37.76
C GLU A 162 7.69 -2.26 -37.98
N LEU A 163 7.45 -1.82 -39.21
CA LEU A 163 6.38 -0.87 -39.51
C LEU A 163 4.98 -1.42 -39.16
N SER A 164 4.79 -2.73 -39.27
CA SER A 164 3.52 -3.39 -38.93
C SER A 164 3.11 -3.26 -37.46
N TYR A 165 4.05 -2.92 -36.56
CA TYR A 165 3.79 -2.69 -35.13
C TYR A 165 3.33 -1.26 -34.83
N TYR A 166 3.25 -0.39 -35.83
CA TYR A 166 2.85 1.02 -35.68
C TYR A 166 1.53 1.28 -36.40
N SER A 167 0.67 2.04 -35.77
CA SER A 167 -0.62 2.44 -36.31
C SER A 167 -0.98 3.88 -35.93
N GLU A 168 -1.94 4.44 -36.61
CA GLU A 168 -2.54 5.72 -36.25
C GLU A 168 -3.00 5.70 -34.80
N GLY A 169 -2.78 6.80 -34.07
CA GLY A 169 -3.10 6.94 -32.66
C GLY A 169 -2.02 6.45 -31.70
N ASN A 170 -1.03 5.66 -32.14
CA ASN A 170 0.05 5.21 -31.24
C ASN A 170 0.85 6.39 -30.72
N GLN A 171 1.15 6.36 -29.41
CA GLN A 171 2.12 7.26 -28.80
C GLN A 171 3.53 6.69 -29.02
N ILE A 172 4.41 7.51 -29.56
CA ILE A 172 5.78 7.15 -29.89
C ILE A 172 6.78 8.10 -29.28
N LYS A 173 7.97 7.58 -29.02
CA LYS A 173 9.16 8.35 -28.69
C LYS A 173 10.11 8.33 -29.86
N ILE A 174 10.60 9.50 -30.22
CA ILE A 174 11.58 9.69 -31.28
C ILE A 174 12.87 10.14 -30.62
N ALA A 175 13.91 9.32 -30.73
CA ALA A 175 15.28 9.69 -30.35
C ALA A 175 16.01 10.21 -31.58
N TYR A 176 16.67 11.38 -31.48
CA TYR A 176 17.43 11.98 -32.55
C TYR A 176 18.67 12.71 -32.05
N SER A 177 19.71 12.80 -32.86
CA SER A 177 20.93 13.52 -32.51
C SER A 177 20.88 14.96 -33.03
N TYR A 178 21.12 15.92 -32.13
CA TYR A 178 21.22 17.34 -32.46
C TYR A 178 22.30 18.03 -31.64
N GLY A 179 23.25 18.70 -32.30
CA GLY A 179 24.37 19.36 -31.62
C GLY A 179 25.28 18.39 -30.84
N GLY A 180 25.43 17.13 -31.32
CA GLY A 180 26.24 16.10 -30.66
C GLY A 180 25.60 15.51 -29.40
N LYS A 181 24.32 15.82 -29.12
CA LYS A 181 23.54 15.27 -27.99
C LYS A 181 22.31 14.53 -28.50
N THR A 182 21.98 13.40 -27.89
CA THR A 182 20.71 12.73 -28.12
C THR A 182 19.59 13.54 -27.47
N LYS A 183 18.57 13.87 -28.25
CA LYS A 183 17.34 14.50 -27.82
C LYS A 183 16.17 13.55 -28.03
N TYR A 184 15.11 13.77 -27.28
CA TYR A 184 13.90 12.95 -27.34
C TYR A 184 12.68 13.82 -27.64
N LEU A 185 11.75 13.27 -28.41
CA LEU A 185 10.47 13.86 -28.71
C LEU A 185 9.42 12.78 -28.51
N THR A 186 8.39 13.05 -27.74
CA THR A 186 7.20 12.20 -27.65
C THR A 186 6.12 12.77 -28.57
N ALA A 187 5.52 11.93 -29.37
CA ALA A 187 4.50 12.34 -30.34
C ALA A 187 3.43 11.25 -30.50
N ARG A 188 2.27 11.64 -31.04
CA ARG A 188 1.25 10.71 -31.47
C ARG A 188 1.28 10.58 -32.99
N ILE A 189 1.11 9.37 -33.50
CA ILE A 189 0.96 9.14 -34.95
C ILE A 189 -0.43 9.65 -35.36
N LYS A 190 -0.45 10.62 -36.25
CA LYS A 190 -1.67 11.16 -36.82
C LYS A 190 -2.17 10.35 -38.02
N SER A 191 -1.24 9.92 -38.87
CA SER A 191 -1.50 9.03 -40.00
C SER A 191 -0.20 8.45 -40.51
N ILE A 192 -0.28 7.33 -41.22
CA ILE A 192 0.83 6.75 -41.97
C ILE A 192 0.45 6.83 -43.44
N SER A 193 1.27 7.52 -44.27
CA SER A 193 1.04 7.64 -45.71
C SER A 193 1.45 6.36 -46.42
N GLU A 194 0.86 6.11 -47.60
CA GLU A 194 1.27 4.99 -48.44
C GLU A 194 2.65 5.20 -49.11
N GLU A 195 3.05 6.45 -49.26
CA GLU A 195 4.35 6.87 -49.79
C GLU A 195 4.90 8.06 -49.02
N SER A 196 6.24 8.18 -49.01
CA SER A 196 6.91 9.33 -48.40
C SER A 196 6.75 10.60 -49.24
N TYR A 197 6.68 11.73 -48.53
CA TYR A 197 6.66 13.09 -49.16
C TYR A 197 8.03 13.50 -49.70
N THR A 198 9.11 12.87 -49.29
CA THR A 198 10.50 13.33 -49.55
C THR A 198 11.45 12.24 -50.03
N SER A 199 11.15 10.99 -49.75
CA SER A 199 12.10 9.86 -49.96
C SER A 199 11.41 8.71 -50.70
N SER A 200 11.94 8.30 -51.86
CA SER A 200 11.43 7.13 -52.60
C SER A 200 11.71 5.82 -51.80
N GLY A 201 10.75 4.90 -51.81
CA GLY A 201 10.87 3.63 -51.08
C GLY A 201 10.59 3.75 -49.54
N CYS A 202 10.11 4.92 -49.10
CA CYS A 202 9.74 5.15 -47.73
C CYS A 202 8.23 5.47 -47.60
N VAL A 203 7.72 5.36 -46.39
CA VAL A 203 6.42 5.90 -45.99
C VAL A 203 6.63 7.02 -44.99
N SER A 204 5.74 8.03 -44.96
CA SER A 204 5.79 9.10 -43.98
C SER A 204 4.84 8.84 -42.82
N ILE A 205 5.37 8.73 -41.61
CA ILE A 205 4.60 8.72 -40.37
C ILE A 205 4.36 10.19 -39.97
N ASN A 206 3.15 10.68 -40.16
CA ASN A 206 2.74 12.03 -39.80
C ASN A 206 2.48 12.09 -38.29
N LEU A 207 2.97 13.14 -37.63
CA LEU A 207 2.85 13.34 -36.21
C LEU A 207 1.82 14.40 -35.90
N ASP A 208 1.07 14.20 -34.82
CA ASP A 208 0.15 15.21 -34.31
C ASP A 208 0.98 16.28 -33.57
N THR A 209 0.93 17.48 -34.08
CA THR A 209 1.65 18.64 -33.55
C THR A 209 0.79 19.53 -32.66
N SER A 210 -0.48 19.20 -32.46
CA SER A 210 -1.44 20.03 -31.70
C SER A 210 -1.12 20.06 -30.19
N VAL A 211 -0.34 19.09 -29.69
CA VAL A 211 0.02 18.94 -28.28
C VAL A 211 1.32 19.67 -27.93
N TYR A 212 2.09 20.16 -28.91
CA TYR A 212 3.41 20.76 -28.67
C TYR A 212 3.37 22.28 -28.76
N ASN A 213 3.31 22.93 -27.59
CA ASN A 213 3.57 24.37 -27.47
C ASN A 213 5.08 24.71 -27.56
N ASP A 214 5.97 23.74 -27.39
CA ASP A 214 7.39 23.93 -27.55
C ASP A 214 7.77 23.83 -29.02
N THR A 215 8.09 24.98 -29.57
CA THR A 215 8.66 25.13 -30.89
C THR A 215 9.95 24.34 -30.95
N LEU A 216 9.97 23.22 -31.69
CA LEU A 216 11.22 22.60 -32.12
C LEU A 216 11.91 23.61 -33.05
N TYR A 217 12.62 24.54 -32.43
CA TYR A 217 13.48 25.45 -33.19
C TYR A 217 14.73 24.69 -33.59
N PHE A 218 14.69 24.08 -34.76
CA PHE A 218 15.91 23.69 -35.43
C PHE A 218 16.53 24.98 -36.03
N TYR A 219 17.26 25.72 -35.23
CA TYR A 219 18.12 26.78 -35.76
C TYR A 219 19.31 26.15 -36.43
N THR A 220 19.28 26.05 -37.76
CA THR A 220 20.51 25.98 -38.52
C THR A 220 20.98 27.40 -38.70
N GLU A 221 22.22 27.68 -38.25
CA GLU A 221 22.86 28.98 -38.40
C GLU A 221 22.73 29.53 -39.82
N GLY A 222 22.14 30.72 -39.91
CA GLY A 222 22.63 31.76 -40.81
C GLY A 222 22.12 31.80 -42.24
N ARG A 223 21.05 31.08 -42.71
CA ARG A 223 20.50 31.34 -44.05
C ARG A 223 18.98 31.41 -44.07
N ARG A 224 18.42 32.60 -44.28
CA ARG A 224 17.05 32.80 -44.74
C ARG A 224 16.90 32.17 -46.12
N MET A 225 16.16 31.06 -46.24
CA MET A 225 15.66 30.62 -47.55
C MET A 225 14.23 31.08 -47.68
N GLU A 226 13.95 31.74 -48.79
CA GLU A 226 12.61 32.18 -49.15
C GLU A 226 11.71 30.99 -49.40
N ASN A 227 10.57 31.00 -48.76
CA ASN A 227 9.30 30.28 -49.00
C ASN A 227 9.09 28.85 -48.49
N PHE A 228 10.09 27.97 -48.33
CA PHE A 228 9.88 26.61 -47.77
C PHE A 228 11.12 26.17 -47.00
N ARG A 229 10.95 25.77 -45.79
CA ARG A 229 12.06 25.20 -45.02
C ARG A 229 11.71 23.77 -44.62
N VAL A 230 12.43 22.80 -45.14
CA VAL A 230 12.44 21.42 -44.68
C VAL A 230 13.73 21.22 -43.90
N VAL A 231 13.59 20.92 -42.63
CA VAL A 231 14.72 20.50 -41.80
C VAL A 231 14.67 18.98 -41.69
N CYS A 232 15.76 18.33 -42.04
CA CYS A 232 15.89 16.88 -41.97
C CYS A 232 16.93 16.50 -40.91
N ILE A 233 16.55 15.65 -40.00
CA ILE A 233 17.45 14.97 -39.08
C ILE A 233 17.50 13.51 -39.45
N LYS A 234 18.66 13.08 -39.96
CA LYS A 234 18.90 11.67 -40.30
C LYS A 234 19.14 10.85 -39.03
N ASN A 235 18.92 9.54 -39.14
CA ASN A 235 19.15 8.56 -38.06
C ASN A 235 18.33 8.89 -36.80
N ALA A 236 17.06 9.20 -36.96
CA ALA A 236 16.10 9.22 -35.87
C ALA A 236 15.57 7.79 -35.63
N THR A 237 15.41 7.43 -34.38
CA THR A 237 14.83 6.14 -33.98
C THR A 237 13.46 6.37 -33.36
N VAL A 238 12.45 5.65 -33.85
CA VAL A 238 11.08 5.65 -33.31
C VAL A 238 10.86 4.40 -32.51
N SER A 239 10.33 4.56 -31.30
CA SER A 239 9.93 3.46 -30.45
C SER A 239 8.54 3.71 -29.87
N ARG A 240 7.81 2.65 -29.52
CA ARG A 240 6.58 2.76 -28.74
C ARG A 240 6.94 2.83 -27.26
N GLN A 241 6.07 3.48 -26.46
CA GLN A 241 6.29 3.60 -25.04
C GLN A 241 5.02 3.30 -24.26
N ILE A 242 5.23 2.69 -23.09
CA ILE A 242 4.25 2.72 -22.01
C ILE A 242 4.50 4.00 -21.22
N PRO A 243 3.47 4.82 -20.91
CA PRO A 243 3.61 6.00 -20.09
C PRO A 243 4.29 5.67 -18.75
N GLN A 244 5.12 6.57 -18.25
CA GLN A 244 5.65 6.44 -16.90
C GLN A 244 4.55 6.74 -15.91
N MET A 245 4.21 5.74 -15.08
CA MET A 245 3.08 5.83 -14.17
C MET A 245 3.50 5.48 -12.76
N ASP A 246 3.06 6.30 -11.80
CA ASP A 246 3.31 6.08 -10.38
C ASP A 246 2.52 4.87 -9.86
N PHE A 247 1.25 4.77 -10.26
CA PHE A 247 0.35 3.68 -9.88
C PHE A 247 -0.33 3.10 -11.11
N ILE A 248 -0.52 1.78 -11.11
CA ILE A 248 -1.21 1.05 -12.17
C ILE A 248 -2.12 0.02 -11.50
N VAL A 249 -3.37 -0.05 -11.97
CA VAL A 249 -4.36 -1.06 -11.54
C VAL A 249 -5.07 -1.64 -12.75
N GLU A 250 -5.53 -2.88 -12.65
CA GLU A 250 -6.36 -3.53 -13.67
C GLU A 250 -7.84 -3.31 -13.35
N HIS A 251 -8.62 -2.94 -14.36
CA HIS A 251 -10.08 -2.89 -14.25
C HIS A 251 -10.72 -3.10 -15.62
N ASN A 252 -11.67 -4.03 -15.68
CA ASN A 252 -12.46 -4.33 -16.89
C ASN A 252 -11.58 -4.61 -18.12
N ASN A 253 -10.57 -5.47 -17.95
CA ASN A 253 -9.64 -5.88 -19.00
C ASN A 253 -8.88 -4.70 -19.64
N ARG A 254 -8.56 -3.69 -18.84
CA ARG A 254 -7.72 -2.54 -19.15
C ARG A 254 -6.76 -2.29 -18.00
N LEU A 255 -5.60 -1.77 -18.31
CA LEU A 255 -4.72 -1.18 -17.30
C LEU A 255 -5.05 0.31 -17.17
N TRP A 256 -5.13 0.78 -15.96
CA TRP A 256 -5.32 2.18 -15.61
C TRP A 256 -4.14 2.66 -14.81
N GLY A 257 -3.63 3.83 -15.14
CA GLY A 257 -2.49 4.38 -14.41
C GLY A 257 -2.54 5.89 -14.30
N CYS A 258 -1.67 6.45 -13.47
CA CYS A 258 -1.54 7.88 -13.30
C CYS A 258 -0.07 8.30 -13.23
N SER A 259 0.22 9.50 -13.71
CA SER A 259 1.54 10.12 -13.70
C SER A 259 1.47 11.47 -13.00
N SER A 260 2.23 11.61 -11.92
CA SER A 260 2.38 12.89 -11.23
C SER A 260 3.19 13.89 -12.06
N ALA A 261 4.17 13.40 -12.81
CA ALA A 261 5.01 14.24 -13.67
C ALA A 261 4.23 14.88 -14.82
N ASP A 262 3.28 14.13 -15.39
CA ASP A 262 2.45 14.60 -16.51
C ASP A 262 1.11 15.20 -16.06
N HIS A 263 0.75 15.04 -14.79
CA HIS A 263 -0.58 15.36 -14.22
C HIS A 263 -1.72 14.67 -14.97
N GLU A 264 -1.50 13.42 -15.40
CA GLU A 264 -2.44 12.68 -16.24
C GLU A 264 -2.87 11.34 -15.63
N ILE A 265 -4.07 10.94 -15.98
CA ILE A 265 -4.62 9.60 -15.78
C ILE A 265 -4.70 8.94 -17.15
N TYR A 266 -4.18 7.73 -17.26
CA TYR A 266 -4.12 6.94 -18.49
C TYR A 266 -4.97 5.67 -18.38
N CYS A 267 -5.51 5.25 -19.52
CA CYS A 267 -6.19 3.97 -19.68
C CYS A 267 -5.68 3.28 -20.93
N SER A 268 -5.26 2.03 -20.83
CA SER A 268 -4.83 1.24 -21.97
C SER A 268 -6.01 0.87 -22.90
N LYS A 269 -5.71 0.51 -24.14
CA LYS A 269 -6.68 -0.11 -25.05
C LYS A 269 -7.29 -1.35 -24.43
N LEU A 270 -8.57 -1.60 -24.68
CA LEU A 270 -9.26 -2.78 -24.16
C LEU A 270 -8.56 -4.07 -24.63
N GLY A 271 -8.22 -4.94 -23.68
CA GLY A 271 -7.55 -6.20 -23.94
C GLY A 271 -6.02 -6.10 -24.15
N SER A 272 -5.43 -4.90 -24.05
CA SER A 272 -4.01 -4.69 -24.24
C SER A 272 -3.34 -4.05 -23.01
N ALA A 273 -2.26 -4.65 -22.53
CA ALA A 273 -1.45 -4.10 -21.46
C ALA A 273 -0.40 -3.08 -21.95
N VAL A 274 -0.18 -2.98 -23.26
CA VAL A 274 0.93 -2.23 -23.87
C VAL A 274 0.48 -1.13 -24.83
N GLU A 275 -0.81 -1.07 -25.18
CA GLU A 275 -1.36 -0.05 -26.08
C GLU A 275 -1.99 1.09 -25.28
N TRP A 276 -1.31 2.23 -25.22
CA TRP A 276 -1.73 3.38 -24.42
C TRP A 276 -2.06 4.63 -25.26
N GLY A 277 -1.83 4.58 -26.53
CA GLY A 277 -1.96 5.72 -27.46
C GLY A 277 -2.86 5.47 -28.66
N SER A 278 -3.77 4.51 -28.62
CA SER A 278 -4.73 4.24 -29.71
C SER A 278 -5.98 5.10 -29.50
N TYR A 279 -6.29 5.98 -30.46
CA TYR A 279 -7.39 6.96 -30.38
C TYR A 279 -8.13 7.03 -31.73
N ASP A 280 -8.65 5.90 -32.17
CA ASP A 280 -9.33 5.76 -33.48
C ASP A 280 -10.80 6.21 -33.43
N GLY A 281 -11.30 6.63 -32.25
CA GLY A 281 -12.70 7.01 -32.02
C GLY A 281 -13.64 5.84 -31.75
N ILE A 282 -13.08 4.65 -31.45
CA ILE A 282 -13.85 3.45 -31.15
C ILE A 282 -13.96 3.16 -29.66
N SER A 283 -14.88 2.29 -29.27
CA SER A 283 -15.15 1.99 -27.86
C SER A 283 -13.99 1.28 -27.15
N THR A 284 -13.13 0.61 -27.90
CA THR A 284 -11.97 -0.14 -27.38
C THR A 284 -10.71 0.70 -27.18
N ASP A 285 -10.71 1.95 -27.63
CA ASP A 285 -9.54 2.83 -27.59
C ASP A 285 -8.94 3.00 -26.20
N ALA A 286 -7.67 3.38 -26.19
CA ALA A 286 -7.02 3.98 -25.03
C ALA A 286 -7.68 5.32 -24.66
N TRP A 287 -7.38 5.82 -23.48
CA TRP A 287 -7.90 7.09 -23.01
C TRP A 287 -6.92 7.76 -22.07
N ALA A 288 -6.90 9.09 -22.08
CA ALA A 288 -6.10 9.87 -21.15
C ALA A 288 -6.85 11.15 -20.76
N ALA A 289 -6.61 11.64 -19.55
CA ALA A 289 -7.16 12.90 -19.08
C ALA A 289 -6.18 13.61 -18.14
N THR A 290 -5.97 14.89 -18.39
CA THR A 290 -5.21 15.78 -17.51
C THR A 290 -6.05 16.16 -16.30
N VAL A 291 -5.47 16.14 -15.10
CA VAL A 291 -6.10 16.57 -13.86
C VAL A 291 -5.47 17.85 -13.34
N GLY A 292 -6.30 18.83 -12.98
CA GLY A 292 -5.87 20.15 -12.51
C GLY A 292 -5.69 20.26 -10.98
N SER A 293 -5.64 19.15 -10.24
CA SER A 293 -5.44 19.17 -8.79
C SER A 293 -3.95 19.23 -8.44
N ASP A 294 -3.61 19.93 -7.36
CA ASP A 294 -2.24 20.03 -6.86
C ASP A 294 -1.77 18.73 -6.22
N GLY A 295 -0.46 18.58 -6.14
CA GLY A 295 0.24 17.48 -5.47
C GLY A 295 0.32 16.20 -6.32
N ASP A 296 1.14 15.27 -5.85
CA ASP A 296 1.40 14.00 -6.51
C ASP A 296 0.31 12.97 -6.26
N PHE A 297 0.16 12.01 -7.16
CA PHE A 297 -0.66 10.84 -6.90
C PHE A 297 -0.02 9.98 -5.80
N THR A 298 -0.83 9.48 -4.89
CA THR A 298 -0.38 8.73 -3.71
C THR A 298 -0.92 7.31 -3.65
N GLY A 299 -1.87 6.95 -4.51
CA GLY A 299 -2.40 5.60 -4.60
C GLY A 299 -3.46 5.46 -5.69
N ALA A 300 -3.69 4.22 -6.09
CA ALA A 300 -4.78 3.87 -7.00
C ALA A 300 -5.41 2.54 -6.60
N CYS A 301 -6.72 2.43 -6.77
CA CYS A 301 -7.45 1.18 -6.57
C CYS A 301 -8.72 1.12 -7.41
N VAL A 302 -9.31 -0.06 -7.49
CA VAL A 302 -10.65 -0.26 -8.02
C VAL A 302 -11.62 -0.35 -6.86
N TYR A 303 -12.66 0.47 -6.86
CA TYR A 303 -13.69 0.48 -5.83
C TYR A 303 -15.06 0.77 -6.43
N ALA A 304 -16.08 0.00 -6.03
CA ALA A 304 -17.47 0.14 -6.50
C ALA A 304 -17.58 0.26 -8.04
N ASN A 305 -16.85 -0.63 -8.75
CA ASN A 305 -16.80 -0.67 -10.22
C ASN A 305 -16.28 0.62 -10.90
N SER A 306 -15.48 1.40 -10.18
CA SER A 306 -14.81 2.60 -10.68
C SER A 306 -13.33 2.54 -10.34
N VAL A 307 -12.50 3.24 -11.10
CA VAL A 307 -11.08 3.40 -10.80
C VAL A 307 -10.87 4.69 -10.03
N LEU A 308 -10.20 4.60 -8.90
CA LEU A 308 -9.90 5.71 -8.01
C LEU A 308 -8.40 6.00 -8.02
N PHE A 309 -8.05 7.28 -8.20
CA PHE A 309 -6.69 7.79 -8.08
C PHE A 309 -6.63 8.81 -6.96
N PHE A 310 -5.85 8.52 -5.94
CA PHE A 310 -5.74 9.35 -4.75
C PHE A 310 -4.56 10.31 -4.83
N LYS A 311 -4.75 11.49 -4.28
CA LYS A 311 -3.75 12.41 -3.79
C LYS A 311 -3.98 12.63 -2.30
N GLU A 312 -3.12 13.32 -1.56
CA GLU A 312 -3.32 13.51 -0.12
C GLU A 312 -4.58 14.31 0.23
N ASN A 313 -5.08 15.15 -0.68
CA ASN A 313 -6.19 16.07 -0.42
C ASN A 313 -7.43 15.84 -1.29
N CYS A 314 -7.39 14.85 -2.17
CA CYS A 314 -8.53 14.53 -3.03
C CYS A 314 -8.44 13.11 -3.57
N VAL A 315 -9.56 12.66 -4.17
CA VAL A 315 -9.63 11.46 -4.99
C VAL A 315 -10.26 11.82 -6.34
N HIS A 316 -9.65 11.32 -7.40
CA HIS A 316 -10.20 11.34 -8.76
C HIS A 316 -10.87 10.01 -9.02
N ILE A 317 -12.14 10.01 -9.38
CA ILE A 317 -12.94 8.82 -9.67
C ILE A 317 -13.25 8.82 -11.15
N VAL A 318 -12.88 7.77 -11.84
CA VAL A 318 -13.18 7.59 -13.25
C VAL A 318 -14.47 6.80 -13.40
N TYR A 319 -15.45 7.40 -14.03
CA TYR A 319 -16.73 6.79 -14.38
C TYR A 319 -16.80 6.53 -15.88
N GLY A 320 -17.63 5.56 -16.26
CA GLY A 320 -17.87 5.22 -17.66
C GLY A 320 -17.56 3.75 -17.95
N THR A 321 -17.86 3.33 -19.17
CA THR A 321 -17.73 1.94 -19.62
C THR A 321 -16.90 1.79 -20.89
N LYS A 322 -16.63 2.89 -21.59
CA LYS A 322 -15.87 2.92 -22.85
C LYS A 322 -15.17 4.27 -23.02
N ALA A 323 -14.13 4.31 -23.85
CA ALA A 323 -13.30 5.50 -24.05
C ALA A 323 -14.10 6.78 -24.35
N SER A 324 -15.17 6.68 -25.12
CA SER A 324 -16.00 7.84 -25.50
C SER A 324 -16.88 8.41 -24.36
N ASN A 325 -17.03 7.71 -23.24
CA ASN A 325 -17.84 8.16 -22.10
C ASN A 325 -17.11 8.12 -20.76
N PHE A 326 -15.80 7.92 -20.75
CA PHE A 326 -15.03 8.06 -19.52
C PHE A 326 -15.00 9.53 -19.08
N THR A 327 -15.29 9.75 -17.81
CA THR A 327 -15.28 11.06 -17.17
C THR A 327 -14.59 10.99 -15.82
N VAL A 328 -13.90 12.05 -15.44
CA VAL A 328 -13.24 12.17 -14.14
C VAL A 328 -14.03 13.09 -13.24
N SER A 329 -14.39 12.61 -12.05
CA SER A 329 -14.95 13.42 -10.98
C SER A 329 -13.93 13.52 -9.84
N THR A 330 -13.80 14.71 -9.26
CA THR A 330 -12.87 14.95 -8.16
C THR A 330 -13.62 15.25 -6.88
N ILE A 331 -13.34 14.47 -5.83
CA ILE A 331 -13.88 14.70 -4.49
C ILE A 331 -12.75 15.21 -3.60
N LYS A 332 -12.94 16.35 -2.95
CA LYS A 332 -12.02 16.87 -1.92
C LYS A 332 -12.25 16.11 -0.62
N LEU A 333 -11.23 15.42 -0.15
CA LEU A 333 -11.24 14.66 1.12
C LEU A 333 -9.80 14.47 1.60
N ARG A 334 -9.63 13.97 2.83
CA ARG A 334 -8.34 13.41 3.25
C ARG A 334 -8.09 12.13 2.49
N GLY A 335 -7.09 12.14 1.62
CA GLY A 335 -6.73 11.00 0.79
C GLY A 335 -5.57 10.20 1.37
N VAL A 336 -4.96 9.41 0.53
CA VAL A 336 -3.86 8.51 0.91
C VAL A 336 -2.59 9.30 1.17
N GLN A 337 -1.91 9.01 2.26
CA GLN A 337 -0.60 9.59 2.60
C GLN A 337 0.45 9.20 1.54
N SER A 338 1.32 10.14 1.19
CA SER A 338 2.47 9.86 0.33
C SER A 338 3.33 8.73 0.93
N GLY A 339 3.72 7.76 0.10
CA GLY A 339 4.40 6.53 0.54
C GLY A 339 3.50 5.43 1.13
N SER A 340 2.19 5.68 1.28
CA SER A 340 1.23 4.70 1.80
C SER A 340 0.26 4.15 0.73
N GLY A 341 0.62 4.20 -0.56
CA GLY A 341 -0.21 3.69 -1.66
C GLY A 341 -0.61 2.21 -1.51
N GLY A 342 0.23 1.40 -0.85
CA GLY A 342 -0.08 0.02 -0.50
C GLY A 342 -1.06 -0.17 0.67
N SER A 343 -1.66 0.91 1.19
CA SER A 343 -2.63 0.84 2.27
C SER A 343 -4.09 0.72 1.80
N LEU A 344 -4.34 0.86 0.51
CA LEU A 344 -5.70 0.76 -0.04
C LEU A 344 -6.21 -0.68 0.05
N CYS A 345 -7.22 -0.92 0.87
CA CYS A 345 -7.86 -2.23 1.01
C CYS A 345 -9.37 -2.12 1.19
N ILE A 346 -10.10 -3.13 0.73
CA ILE A 346 -11.57 -3.14 0.73
C ILE A 346 -12.05 -4.26 1.66
N SER A 347 -13.03 -3.94 2.48
CA SER A 347 -13.73 -4.91 3.31
C SER A 347 -15.17 -4.49 3.51
N ASP A 348 -16.11 -5.45 3.35
CA ASP A 348 -17.55 -5.24 3.49
C ASP A 348 -18.10 -4.04 2.68
N GLY A 349 -17.57 -3.84 1.46
CA GLY A 349 -18.00 -2.76 0.58
C GLY A 349 -17.49 -1.36 0.96
N LEU A 350 -16.60 -1.26 1.95
CA LEU A 350 -15.95 -0.02 2.36
C LEU A 350 -14.46 -0.05 2.00
N LEU A 351 -13.93 1.10 1.58
CA LEU A 351 -12.52 1.27 1.26
C LEU A 351 -11.81 1.86 2.49
N TYR A 352 -10.74 1.21 2.91
CA TYR A 352 -9.89 1.66 4.01
C TYR A 352 -8.51 2.04 3.49
N TYR A 353 -7.92 3.07 4.09
CA TYR A 353 -6.59 3.55 3.72
C TYR A 353 -5.92 4.36 4.83
N LYS A 354 -4.62 4.52 4.72
CA LYS A 354 -3.81 5.36 5.60
C LYS A 354 -3.73 6.77 5.02
N ALA A 355 -4.32 7.73 5.72
CA ALA A 355 -4.15 9.16 5.48
C ALA A 355 -3.03 9.72 6.37
N PRO A 356 -2.56 10.97 6.16
CA PRO A 356 -1.46 11.54 6.96
C PRO A 356 -1.66 11.45 8.48
N GLU A 357 -2.89 11.59 8.97
CA GLU A 357 -3.21 11.61 10.40
C GLU A 357 -3.55 10.23 10.97
N GLY A 358 -3.91 9.24 10.13
CA GLY A 358 -4.35 7.94 10.63
C GLY A 358 -5.12 7.11 9.62
N VAL A 359 -5.95 6.20 10.10
CA VAL A 359 -6.72 5.28 9.26
C VAL A 359 -8.10 5.83 8.97
N PHE A 360 -8.44 5.89 7.69
CA PHE A 360 -9.73 6.37 7.20
C PHE A 360 -10.53 5.26 6.51
N CYS A 361 -11.84 5.41 6.57
CA CYS A 361 -12.82 4.60 5.90
C CYS A 361 -13.62 5.47 4.92
N PHE A 362 -13.73 5.05 3.65
CA PHE A 362 -14.44 5.76 2.59
C PHE A 362 -15.59 4.90 2.05
N ASN A 363 -16.77 5.50 1.91
CA ASN A 363 -18.00 4.82 1.48
C ASN A 363 -18.44 5.17 0.05
N GLY A 364 -17.56 5.82 -0.72
CA GLY A 364 -17.88 6.31 -2.07
C GLY A 364 -18.20 7.81 -2.14
N SER A 365 -18.54 8.45 -1.02
CA SER A 365 -18.87 9.88 -0.97
C SER A 365 -18.14 10.66 0.12
N ALA A 366 -17.92 10.05 1.28
CA ALA A 366 -17.28 10.67 2.42
C ALA A 366 -16.27 9.73 3.08
N ALA A 367 -15.24 10.31 3.67
CA ALA A 367 -14.23 9.61 4.43
C ALA A 367 -14.27 10.01 5.91
N HIS A 368 -14.12 9.02 6.82
CA HIS A 368 -14.06 9.27 8.26
C HIS A 368 -12.95 8.46 8.91
N ARG A 369 -12.34 9.07 9.91
CA ARG A 369 -11.28 8.47 10.70
C ARG A 369 -11.85 7.38 11.61
N ILE A 370 -11.20 6.21 11.66
CA ILE A 370 -11.63 5.07 12.49
C ILE A 370 -10.69 4.74 13.64
N ASP A 371 -9.51 5.33 13.67
CA ASP A 371 -8.45 5.04 14.65
C ASP A 371 -8.34 6.07 15.78
N SER A 372 -9.37 6.88 16.01
CA SER A 372 -9.37 7.92 17.05
C SER A 372 -9.02 7.40 18.45
N LYS A 373 -9.37 6.14 18.75
CA LYS A 373 -9.03 5.50 20.02
C LYS A 373 -7.53 5.17 20.18
N LEU A 374 -6.77 5.14 19.10
CA LEU A 374 -5.32 4.94 19.18
C LEU A 374 -4.59 6.17 19.74
N GLY A 375 -5.27 7.31 19.83
CA GLY A 375 -4.76 8.57 20.38
C GLY A 375 -3.67 9.20 19.50
N GLY A 376 -3.71 10.50 19.33
CA GLY A 376 -2.76 11.22 18.48
C GLY A 376 -2.87 10.90 17.01
N ASP A 377 -1.88 11.35 16.24
CA ASP A 377 -1.76 11.08 14.81
C ASP A 377 -0.70 9.99 14.57
N ILE A 378 -1.04 9.01 13.74
CA ILE A 378 -0.08 8.02 13.25
C ILE A 378 0.51 8.60 11.98
N THR A 379 1.72 9.16 12.07
CA THR A 379 2.38 9.86 10.96
C THR A 379 3.24 8.97 10.08
N ASP A 380 3.62 7.79 10.57
CA ASP A 380 4.40 6.83 9.79
C ASP A 380 3.63 6.34 8.56
N THR A 381 4.37 6.12 7.47
CA THR A 381 3.82 5.44 6.30
C THR A 381 3.42 4.01 6.65
N ALA A 382 2.42 3.49 5.96
CA ALA A 382 1.93 2.15 6.24
C ALA A 382 1.43 1.43 4.99
N VAL A 383 1.42 0.12 5.07
CA VAL A 383 0.67 -0.76 4.16
C VAL A 383 -0.47 -1.42 4.92
N MET A 384 -1.56 -1.72 4.22
CA MET A 384 -2.75 -2.29 4.86
C MET A 384 -3.32 -3.45 4.05
N THR A 385 -4.02 -4.32 4.77
CA THR A 385 -4.85 -5.38 4.18
C THR A 385 -6.08 -5.62 5.05
N ALA A 386 -7.12 -6.22 4.51
CA ALA A 386 -8.34 -6.48 5.24
C ALA A 386 -9.02 -7.77 4.77
N ASP A 387 -9.73 -8.40 5.69
CA ASP A 387 -10.67 -9.49 5.41
C ASP A 387 -12.07 -9.18 5.97
N GLY A 388 -12.95 -10.15 6.00
CA GLY A 388 -14.30 -9.99 6.57
C GLY A 388 -14.32 -9.67 8.07
N ARG A 389 -13.22 -9.83 8.79
CA ARG A 389 -13.14 -9.59 10.24
C ARG A 389 -12.14 -8.52 10.63
N TYR A 390 -10.97 -8.51 10.04
CA TYR A 390 -9.85 -7.67 10.45
C TYR A 390 -9.51 -6.63 9.40
N ILE A 391 -9.11 -5.44 9.88
CA ILE A 391 -8.32 -4.49 9.11
C ILE A 391 -6.96 -4.46 9.77
N VAL A 392 -5.91 -4.67 8.99
CA VAL A 392 -4.55 -4.72 9.50
C VAL A 392 -3.73 -3.64 8.84
N MET A 393 -3.09 -2.80 9.65
CA MET A 393 -2.17 -1.75 9.22
C MET A 393 -0.77 -2.05 9.77
N ALA A 394 0.19 -2.22 8.89
CA ALA A 394 1.60 -2.34 9.25
C ALA A 394 2.30 -1.00 8.99
N ALA A 395 2.67 -0.30 10.06
CA ALA A 395 3.38 0.97 10.01
C ALA A 395 4.88 0.77 9.84
N ALA A 396 5.56 1.76 9.27
CA ALA A 396 6.99 1.70 8.97
C ALA A 396 7.88 1.56 10.23
N ASP A 397 7.39 2.00 11.40
CA ASP A 397 8.06 1.81 12.70
C ASP A 397 8.10 0.36 13.19
N GLY A 398 7.47 -0.57 12.47
CA GLY A 398 7.32 -1.98 12.80
C GLY A 398 6.15 -2.31 13.72
N THR A 399 5.27 -1.36 14.00
CA THR A 399 4.01 -1.61 14.71
C THR A 399 2.95 -2.10 13.72
N VAL A 400 2.32 -3.21 14.03
CA VAL A 400 1.19 -3.73 13.25
C VAL A 400 -0.06 -3.63 14.09
N TYR A 401 -0.98 -2.78 13.65
CA TYR A 401 -2.27 -2.55 14.27
C TYR A 401 -3.32 -3.45 13.66
N PHE A 402 -4.11 -4.10 14.50
CA PHE A 402 -5.22 -4.95 14.11
C PHE A 402 -6.52 -4.32 14.63
N TYR A 403 -7.46 -4.10 13.75
CA TYR A 403 -8.81 -3.69 14.11
C TYR A 403 -9.75 -4.88 13.93
N ASP A 404 -10.26 -5.44 15.03
CA ASP A 404 -11.32 -6.46 14.99
C ASP A 404 -12.68 -5.77 14.85
N LYS A 405 -13.26 -5.82 13.66
CA LYS A 405 -14.53 -5.17 13.33
C LYS A 405 -15.70 -5.66 14.17
N ARG A 406 -15.67 -6.91 14.67
CA ARG A 406 -16.74 -7.49 15.49
C ARG A 406 -16.90 -6.76 16.83
N TYR A 407 -15.79 -6.28 17.38
CA TYR A 407 -15.76 -5.66 18.70
C TYR A 407 -15.41 -4.18 18.63
N ALA A 408 -15.18 -3.64 17.43
CA ALA A 408 -14.69 -2.28 17.19
C ALA A 408 -13.46 -1.95 18.06
N ALA A 409 -12.51 -2.90 18.11
CA ALA A 409 -11.42 -2.90 19.06
C ALA A 409 -10.07 -3.06 18.36
N TRP A 410 -9.10 -2.23 18.78
CA TRP A 410 -7.72 -2.25 18.30
C TRP A 410 -6.82 -3.03 19.25
N TYR A 411 -5.86 -3.77 18.69
CA TYR A 411 -4.70 -4.30 19.37
C TYR A 411 -3.48 -4.24 18.47
N GLU A 412 -2.27 -4.43 19.02
CA GLU A 412 -1.04 -4.27 18.27
C GLU A 412 -0.09 -5.46 18.43
N ARG A 413 0.77 -5.64 17.42
CA ARG A 413 1.89 -6.59 17.42
C ARG A 413 3.12 -5.91 16.82
N ARG A 414 4.30 -6.52 16.96
CA ARG A 414 5.54 -6.05 16.35
C ARG A 414 5.94 -6.93 15.19
N LEU A 415 6.22 -6.31 14.04
CA LEU A 415 6.73 -6.98 12.84
C LEU A 415 7.46 -5.95 11.99
N SER A 416 8.79 -6.02 11.98
CA SER A 416 9.63 -5.05 11.27
C SER A 416 9.78 -5.40 9.79
N GLY A 417 10.04 -4.37 8.97
CA GLY A 417 10.40 -4.52 7.55
C GLY A 417 9.25 -4.91 6.63
N VAL A 418 8.00 -4.73 7.06
CA VAL A 418 6.84 -4.99 6.19
C VAL A 418 6.85 -4.00 5.03
N CYS A 419 6.87 -4.52 3.80
CA CYS A 419 6.86 -3.73 2.56
C CYS A 419 5.56 -3.84 1.77
N SER A 420 4.77 -4.89 1.97
CA SER A 420 3.43 -5.01 1.39
C SER A 420 2.52 -5.89 2.24
N ALA A 421 1.21 -5.74 2.07
CA ALA A 421 0.20 -6.54 2.76
C ALA A 421 -0.91 -6.93 1.77
N HIS A 422 -1.37 -8.18 1.85
CA HIS A 422 -2.27 -8.77 0.87
C HIS A 422 -3.32 -9.67 1.54
N GLU A 423 -4.52 -9.67 0.99
CA GLU A 423 -5.52 -10.70 1.23
C GLU A 423 -5.42 -11.74 0.10
N ILE A 424 -5.31 -13.01 0.47
CA ILE A 424 -5.19 -14.13 -0.46
C ILE A 424 -6.10 -15.26 0.01
N ASN A 425 -7.15 -15.55 -0.75
CA ASN A 425 -8.12 -16.60 -0.45
C ASN A 425 -8.69 -16.52 0.98
N GLY A 426 -9.10 -15.32 1.41
CA GLY A 426 -9.66 -15.07 2.74
C GLY A 426 -8.63 -15.07 3.87
N ARG A 427 -7.33 -14.97 3.55
CA ARG A 427 -6.24 -14.98 4.53
C ARG A 427 -5.37 -13.74 4.37
N LEU A 428 -4.94 -13.20 5.50
CA LEU A 428 -4.13 -11.99 5.54
C LEU A 428 -2.64 -12.33 5.63
N TYR A 429 -1.87 -11.77 4.71
CA TYR A 429 -0.43 -11.92 4.61
C TYR A 429 0.27 -10.57 4.55
N ALA A 430 1.49 -10.54 5.06
CA ALA A 430 2.45 -9.46 4.84
C ALA A 430 3.69 -10.02 4.14
N VAL A 431 4.34 -9.21 3.34
CA VAL A 431 5.69 -9.49 2.86
C VAL A 431 6.63 -8.56 3.61
N ALA A 432 7.62 -9.13 4.28
CA ALA A 432 8.64 -8.38 4.99
C ALA A 432 10.00 -8.58 4.34
N LYS A 433 10.79 -7.51 4.31
CA LYS A 433 12.17 -7.49 3.80
C LYS A 433 13.11 -7.43 5.00
N GLY A 434 13.90 -8.49 5.17
CA GLY A 434 14.92 -8.54 6.21
C GLY A 434 16.13 -7.65 5.90
N ASN A 435 17.02 -7.46 6.86
CA ASN A 435 18.24 -6.65 6.72
C ASN A 435 19.17 -7.13 5.58
N SER A 436 19.14 -8.41 5.25
CA SER A 436 19.87 -8.99 4.11
C SER A 436 19.21 -8.73 2.74
N GLY A 437 18.04 -8.07 2.73
CA GLY A 437 17.22 -7.91 1.51
C GLY A 437 16.34 -9.11 1.18
N LYS A 438 16.43 -10.20 1.93
CA LYS A 438 15.61 -11.39 1.75
C LYS A 438 14.14 -11.13 2.09
N LEU A 439 13.25 -11.57 1.22
CA LEU A 439 11.82 -11.45 1.42
C LEU A 439 11.24 -12.65 2.15
N THR A 440 10.27 -12.39 3.01
CA THR A 440 9.56 -13.40 3.81
C THR A 440 8.07 -13.12 3.73
N VAL A 441 7.27 -14.11 3.38
CA VAL A 441 5.80 -14.06 3.42
C VAL A 441 5.37 -14.50 4.81
N ILE A 442 4.58 -13.68 5.48
CA ILE A 442 4.18 -13.85 6.88
C ILE A 442 2.66 -13.85 6.94
N ARG A 443 2.08 -14.87 7.54
CA ARG A 443 0.65 -14.91 7.82
C ARG A 443 0.34 -14.09 9.07
N LEU A 444 -0.51 -13.07 8.90
CA LEU A 444 -0.83 -12.10 9.95
C LEU A 444 -1.84 -12.64 10.97
N VAL A 445 -2.80 -13.44 10.51
CA VAL A 445 -3.86 -14.02 11.35
C VAL A 445 -3.93 -15.53 11.13
N GLY A 446 -3.88 -16.30 12.20
CA GLY A 446 -3.82 -17.75 12.13
C GLY A 446 -2.40 -18.27 11.86
N THR A 447 -2.30 -19.55 11.51
CA THR A 447 -1.03 -20.22 11.18
C THR A 447 -1.23 -21.15 10.00
N ASP A 448 -0.23 -21.23 9.13
CA ASP A 448 -0.18 -22.24 8.06
C ASP A 448 0.53 -23.50 8.58
N SER A 449 0.04 -24.68 8.22
CA SER A 449 0.51 -25.96 8.74
C SER A 449 1.99 -26.23 8.41
N ASP A 450 2.39 -25.84 7.20
CA ASP A 450 3.70 -26.19 6.64
C ASP A 450 4.73 -25.05 6.76
N ALA A 451 4.34 -23.92 7.36
CA ALA A 451 5.20 -22.77 7.54
C ALA A 451 5.99 -22.83 8.85
N LYS A 452 7.16 -22.21 8.86
CA LYS A 452 7.92 -21.97 10.10
C LYS A 452 7.10 -21.05 11.01
N LYS A 453 7.26 -21.21 12.34
CA LYS A 453 6.58 -20.38 13.34
C LYS A 453 7.61 -19.61 14.18
N GLN A 454 7.22 -18.44 14.66
CA GLN A 454 7.99 -17.75 15.70
C GLN A 454 8.07 -18.62 16.95
N ALA A 455 9.25 -18.69 17.55
CA ALA A 455 9.49 -19.54 18.73
C ALA A 455 8.78 -19.00 19.99
N GLU A 456 8.75 -17.69 20.16
CA GLU A 456 8.15 -17.02 21.32
C GLU A 456 7.10 -16.00 20.89
N ASN A 457 6.07 -15.84 21.71
CA ASN A 457 5.09 -14.78 21.58
C ASN A 457 5.00 -14.03 22.90
N SER A 458 5.45 -12.78 22.93
CA SER A 458 5.32 -11.89 24.08
C SER A 458 3.98 -11.16 24.03
N PHE A 459 3.42 -10.92 25.21
CA PHE A 459 2.20 -10.12 25.34
C PHE A 459 2.36 -9.07 26.46
N GLU A 460 1.68 -7.96 26.29
CA GLU A 460 1.65 -6.86 27.25
C GLU A 460 0.32 -6.14 27.18
N ALA A 461 -0.30 -5.88 28.34
CA ALA A 461 -1.47 -5.05 28.49
C ALA A 461 -1.17 -3.97 29.53
N VAL A 462 -1.26 -2.69 29.17
CA VAL A 462 -1.00 -1.55 30.04
C VAL A 462 -2.28 -0.72 30.12
N SER A 463 -2.80 -0.53 31.35
CA SER A 463 -3.99 0.30 31.56
C SER A 463 -3.68 1.80 31.42
N GLY A 464 -4.72 2.60 31.22
CA GLY A 464 -4.67 4.03 31.49
C GLY A 464 -4.53 4.33 33.00
N ASP A 465 -4.60 5.61 33.35
CA ASP A 465 -4.63 6.07 34.73
C ASP A 465 -5.99 5.72 35.35
N ILE A 466 -5.96 4.84 36.34
CA ILE A 466 -7.10 4.42 37.15
C ILE A 466 -7.15 5.30 38.39
N GLY A 467 -8.29 5.91 38.68
CA GLY A 467 -8.47 6.87 39.78
C GLY A 467 -8.84 8.26 39.26
N ARG A 468 -9.42 9.08 40.12
CA ARG A 468 -9.96 10.40 39.72
C ARG A 468 -8.98 11.57 39.84
N GLY A 469 -7.71 11.30 40.21
CA GLY A 469 -6.64 12.31 40.26
C GLY A 469 -6.79 13.41 41.31
N LYS A 470 -7.95 13.49 41.99
CA LYS A 470 -8.23 14.52 42.99
C LYS A 470 -8.03 14.09 44.45
N VAL A 471 -8.11 12.77 44.71
CA VAL A 471 -8.01 12.18 46.04
C VAL A 471 -6.95 11.12 46.06
N PHE A 472 -6.15 11.07 47.10
CA PHE A 472 -5.23 9.95 47.31
C PHE A 472 -6.04 8.71 47.70
N ASN A 473 -5.86 7.63 46.98
CA ASN A 473 -6.36 6.31 47.29
C ASN A 473 -5.25 5.43 47.83
N ILE A 474 -5.59 4.44 48.65
CA ILE A 474 -4.67 3.37 49.06
C ILE A 474 -5.05 2.13 48.26
N TYR A 475 -4.27 1.80 47.26
CA TYR A 475 -4.45 0.59 46.50
C TYR A 475 -3.81 -0.57 47.26
N LYS A 476 -4.57 -1.64 47.50
CA LYS A 476 -4.18 -2.72 48.41
C LYS A 476 -3.82 -4.00 47.68
N LYS A 477 -4.56 -4.36 46.65
CA LYS A 477 -4.43 -5.65 46.03
C LYS A 477 -4.77 -5.55 44.55
N LEU A 478 -3.90 -6.15 43.72
CA LEU A 478 -4.16 -6.39 42.31
C LEU A 478 -4.45 -7.88 42.13
N ARG A 479 -5.52 -8.22 41.44
CA ARG A 479 -5.83 -9.60 41.06
C ARG A 479 -5.93 -9.71 39.55
N ALA A 480 -5.20 -10.67 38.95
CA ALA A 480 -5.32 -11.03 37.56
C ALA A 480 -5.64 -12.53 37.46
N ALA A 481 -6.73 -12.83 36.80
CA ALA A 481 -7.18 -14.20 36.60
C ALA A 481 -6.83 -14.64 35.18
N VAL A 482 -5.93 -15.63 35.07
CA VAL A 482 -5.37 -16.08 33.80
C VAL A 482 -5.45 -17.60 33.71
N ARG A 483 -5.95 -18.11 32.58
CA ARG A 483 -5.94 -19.52 32.23
C ARG A 483 -4.83 -19.79 31.22
N TYR A 484 -4.04 -20.83 31.45
CA TYR A 484 -2.98 -21.29 30.55
C TYR A 484 -3.34 -22.59 29.87
N SER A 485 -3.00 -22.71 28.58
CA SER A 485 -2.98 -24.03 27.94
C SER A 485 -1.62 -24.68 28.19
N ARG A 486 -1.64 -25.92 28.65
CA ARG A 486 -0.43 -26.75 28.77
C ARG A 486 -0.27 -27.60 27.53
N LYS A 487 0.67 -27.24 26.65
CA LYS A 487 1.15 -28.12 25.59
C LYS A 487 2.66 -28.26 25.75
N ASN A 488 3.15 -29.48 25.75
CA ASN A 488 4.57 -29.83 25.61
C ASN A 488 5.51 -29.24 26.68
N ASN A 489 5.18 -29.25 27.97
CA ASN A 489 6.00 -28.71 29.08
C ASN A 489 6.41 -27.22 28.91
N GLU A 490 5.81 -26.48 28.02
CA GLU A 490 6.08 -25.06 27.84
C GLU A 490 5.40 -24.25 28.94
N VAL A 491 6.17 -23.31 29.49
CA VAL A 491 5.80 -22.59 30.70
C VAL A 491 5.53 -21.13 30.35
N PRO A 492 4.28 -20.67 30.35
CA PRO A 492 4.02 -19.24 30.22
C PRO A 492 4.44 -18.49 31.48
N VAL A 493 5.17 -17.41 31.29
CA VAL A 493 5.56 -16.49 32.37
C VAL A 493 4.55 -15.33 32.41
N LEU A 494 4.04 -15.02 33.61
CA LEU A 494 3.18 -13.88 33.87
C LEU A 494 3.85 -12.95 34.87
N SER A 495 3.97 -11.68 34.52
CA SER A 495 4.48 -10.64 35.42
C SER A 495 3.45 -9.52 35.57
N LEU A 496 3.22 -9.08 36.79
CA LEU A 496 2.35 -7.98 37.14
C LEU A 496 3.16 -6.79 37.66
N TYR A 497 2.85 -5.61 37.15
CA TYR A 497 3.50 -4.37 37.58
C TYR A 497 2.46 -3.30 37.92
N VAL A 498 2.84 -2.39 38.78
CA VAL A 498 2.05 -1.21 39.15
C VAL A 498 2.91 0.05 39.09
N SER A 499 2.31 1.17 38.74
CA SER A 499 2.94 2.49 38.75
C SER A 499 1.94 3.51 39.34
N GLY A 500 2.35 4.26 40.34
CA GLY A 500 1.53 5.33 40.95
C GLY A 500 1.94 6.69 40.42
N ASP A 501 0.94 7.57 40.16
CA ASP A 501 1.10 8.96 39.74
C ASP A 501 2.13 9.15 38.60
N GLY A 502 2.12 8.24 37.61
CA GLY A 502 3.03 8.27 36.48
C GLY A 502 4.49 7.91 36.77
N GLY A 503 4.80 7.42 37.99
CA GLY A 503 6.14 7.03 38.41
C GLY A 503 6.64 5.74 37.75
N GLU A 504 7.78 5.24 38.21
CA GLU A 504 8.40 4.01 37.71
C GLU A 504 7.54 2.76 37.93
N TRP A 505 7.67 1.79 37.02
CA TRP A 505 7.01 0.50 37.15
C TRP A 505 7.65 -0.35 38.26
N LYS A 506 6.85 -0.76 39.21
CA LYS A 506 7.26 -1.69 40.27
C LYS A 506 6.66 -3.06 40.00
N LYS A 507 7.52 -4.10 39.98
CA LYS A 507 7.03 -5.48 39.82
C LYS A 507 6.29 -5.88 41.10
N ALA A 508 5.02 -6.22 40.95
CA ALA A 508 4.18 -6.69 42.05
C ALA A 508 4.22 -8.21 42.23
N ALA A 509 4.29 -8.94 41.13
CA ALA A 509 4.40 -10.41 41.16
C ALA A 509 4.99 -10.94 39.85
N GLU A 510 5.57 -12.15 39.95
CA GLU A 510 5.97 -12.96 38.82
C GLU A 510 5.55 -14.41 39.09
N TYR A 511 4.90 -15.01 38.12
CA TYR A 511 4.44 -16.39 38.16
C TYR A 511 5.06 -17.15 37.01
N ASN A 512 5.67 -18.29 37.34
CA ASN A 512 6.18 -19.24 36.38
C ASN A 512 5.32 -20.51 36.50
N SER A 513 4.64 -20.91 35.43
CA SER A 513 3.68 -22.01 35.47
C SER A 513 4.34 -23.39 35.62
N ALA A 514 5.68 -23.51 35.58
CA ALA A 514 6.38 -24.77 35.87
C ALA A 514 6.05 -25.30 37.27
N GLU A 515 5.79 -24.39 38.21
CA GLU A 515 5.55 -24.70 39.61
C GLU A 515 4.06 -24.94 39.92
N SER A 516 3.15 -24.53 39.04
CA SER A 516 1.70 -24.65 39.26
C SER A 516 1.12 -25.87 38.56
N LYS A 517 0.43 -26.73 39.33
CA LYS A 517 -0.34 -27.86 38.78
C LYS A 517 -1.71 -27.42 38.18
N SER A 518 -2.11 -26.18 38.43
CA SER A 518 -3.39 -25.63 37.97
C SER A 518 -3.24 -24.94 36.62
N GLU A 519 -4.21 -25.14 35.72
CA GLU A 519 -4.32 -24.36 34.48
C GLU A 519 -4.81 -22.92 34.72
N GLU A 520 -5.38 -22.64 35.89
CA GLU A 520 -5.88 -21.33 36.28
C GLU A 520 -5.02 -20.74 37.40
N ILE A 521 -4.53 -19.53 37.17
CA ILE A 521 -3.77 -18.76 38.15
C ILE A 521 -4.54 -17.48 38.45
N THR A 522 -4.90 -17.31 39.72
CA THR A 522 -5.34 -16.02 40.23
C THR A 522 -4.17 -15.39 40.96
N ALA A 523 -3.43 -14.54 40.27
CA ALA A 523 -2.37 -13.76 40.86
C ALA A 523 -2.98 -12.62 41.68
N ALA A 524 -2.65 -12.57 42.97
CA ALA A 524 -3.25 -11.59 43.87
C ALA A 524 -2.20 -10.92 44.79
N PRO A 525 -1.18 -10.25 44.24
CA PRO A 525 -0.16 -9.59 45.05
C PRO A 525 -0.77 -8.42 45.85
N ILE A 526 -0.23 -8.25 47.07
CA ILE A 526 -0.50 -7.05 47.88
C ILE A 526 0.36 -5.92 47.31
N ILE A 527 -0.27 -4.76 47.05
CA ILE A 527 0.36 -3.58 46.46
C ILE A 527 0.10 -2.34 47.34
N PRO A 528 0.69 -2.20 48.53
CA PRO A 528 0.42 -1.07 49.40
C PRO A 528 0.94 0.22 48.76
N LEU A 529 0.12 0.81 47.89
CA LEU A 529 0.47 2.00 47.10
C LEU A 529 -0.52 3.13 47.42
N ARG A 530 0.01 4.26 47.95
CA ARG A 530 -0.78 5.47 48.14
C ARG A 530 -0.47 6.46 47.01
N CYS A 531 -1.45 6.69 46.15
CA CYS A 531 -1.32 7.60 45.01
C CYS A 531 -2.70 8.13 44.57
N LYS A 532 -2.71 9.15 43.74
CA LYS A 532 -3.93 9.70 43.14
C LYS A 532 -4.42 8.83 41.97
N THR A 533 -3.48 8.36 41.16
CA THR A 533 -3.75 7.47 40.02
C THR A 533 -2.80 6.27 40.06
N VAL A 534 -3.28 5.13 39.60
CA VAL A 534 -2.47 3.93 39.44
C VAL A 534 -2.62 3.41 38.02
N ARG A 535 -1.52 2.95 37.44
CA ARG A 535 -1.52 2.16 36.21
C ARG A 535 -1.09 0.73 36.53
N ILE A 536 -1.65 -0.21 35.83
CA ILE A 536 -1.29 -1.63 35.91
C ILE A 536 -0.71 -2.09 34.58
N LYS A 537 0.27 -2.99 34.67
CA LYS A 537 0.82 -3.66 33.51
C LYS A 537 0.84 -5.17 33.75
N ILE A 538 0.30 -5.89 32.79
CA ILE A 538 0.27 -7.35 32.74
C ILE A 538 1.10 -7.75 31.55
N SER A 539 2.18 -8.49 31.75
CA SER A 539 3.05 -8.93 30.67
C SER A 539 3.45 -10.39 30.84
N GLY A 540 3.79 -11.01 29.75
CA GLY A 540 4.26 -12.39 29.79
C GLY A 540 4.75 -12.88 28.43
N LYS A 541 5.08 -14.16 28.40
CA LYS A 541 5.52 -14.86 27.19
C LYS A 541 4.83 -16.21 27.11
N THR A 542 4.59 -16.64 25.89
CA THR A 542 4.16 -18.00 25.55
C THR A 542 5.08 -18.52 24.46
N SER A 543 5.32 -19.81 24.41
CA SER A 543 6.15 -20.44 23.39
C SER A 543 5.35 -21.47 22.60
N GLY A 544 5.72 -21.68 21.33
CA GLY A 544 5.07 -22.62 20.44
C GLY A 544 3.57 -22.37 20.29
N ASP A 545 2.75 -23.40 20.50
CA ASP A 545 1.30 -23.35 20.44
C ASP A 545 0.63 -23.08 21.82
N ALA A 546 1.43 -22.82 22.87
CA ALA A 546 0.89 -22.47 24.18
C ALA A 546 0.21 -21.10 24.14
N TYR A 547 -0.83 -20.94 24.96
CA TYR A 547 -1.53 -19.66 25.05
C TYR A 547 -1.96 -19.35 26.48
N ALA A 548 -2.14 -18.07 26.75
CA ALA A 548 -2.75 -17.57 27.98
C ALA A 548 -4.07 -16.84 27.63
N VAL A 549 -5.04 -16.95 28.53
CA VAL A 549 -6.33 -16.23 28.45
C VAL A 549 -6.51 -15.43 29.71
N LEU A 550 -6.51 -14.10 29.60
CA LEU A 550 -6.81 -13.16 30.67
C LEU A 550 -8.34 -12.95 30.71
N TYR A 551 -8.99 -13.39 31.78
CA TYR A 551 -10.45 -13.33 31.89
C TYR A 551 -10.95 -12.46 33.05
N GLY A 552 -10.05 -11.91 33.89
CA GLY A 552 -10.45 -10.96 34.93
C GLY A 552 -9.29 -10.16 35.48
N VAL A 553 -9.53 -8.89 35.74
CA VAL A 553 -8.60 -8.00 36.45
C VAL A 553 -9.39 -7.24 37.49
N TYR A 554 -8.89 -7.22 38.73
CA TYR A 554 -9.55 -6.60 39.86
C TYR A 554 -8.54 -5.79 40.67
N LEU A 555 -8.94 -4.58 41.07
CA LEU A 555 -8.09 -3.65 41.82
C LEU A 555 -8.83 -3.21 43.09
N ASP A 556 -8.34 -3.65 44.24
CA ASP A 556 -8.90 -3.30 45.52
C ASP A 556 -8.24 -2.03 46.06
N SER A 557 -9.05 -1.04 46.39
CA SER A 557 -8.60 0.25 46.93
C SER A 557 -9.47 0.73 48.11
N GLU A 558 -8.89 1.59 48.94
CA GLU A 558 -9.59 2.37 49.93
C GLU A 558 -9.52 3.86 49.58
N LYS A 559 -10.65 4.51 49.64
CA LYS A 559 -10.73 5.94 49.37
C LYS A 559 -10.03 6.71 50.50
N GLY A 560 -9.05 7.52 50.16
CA GLY A 560 -8.38 8.41 51.08
C GLY A 560 -9.25 9.65 51.40
N SER A 561 -8.94 10.35 52.48
CA SER A 561 -9.55 11.63 52.78
C SER A 561 -9.06 12.70 51.82
N GLU A 562 -9.98 13.60 51.42
CA GLU A 562 -9.59 14.86 50.79
C GLU A 562 -8.74 15.67 51.76
N ILE A 563 -7.54 16.03 51.39
CA ILE A 563 -6.78 17.05 52.09
C ILE A 563 -7.37 18.38 51.64
N SER A 564 -8.28 18.95 52.40
CA SER A 564 -8.66 20.35 52.24
C SER A 564 -7.45 21.20 52.64
N GLY A 565 -6.72 21.68 51.62
CA GLY A 565 -5.70 22.70 51.80
C GLY A 565 -6.30 24.09 51.67
#